data_37e806bb05526b3a2cb4406222aeb86d
#
_entry.id   37e806bb05526b3a2cb4406222aeb86d
#
_cell.length_a   1.000
_cell.length_b   1.000
_cell.length_c   1.000
_cell.angle_alpha   90.00
_cell.angle_beta   90.00
_cell.angle_gamma   90.00
#
_symmetry.space_group_name_H-M   'P 1'
#
loop_
_entity.id
_entity.type
_entity.pdbx_description
1 polymer ?
#
loop_
_entity_poly.entity_id
_entity_poly.type
_entity_poly.pdbx_seq_one_letter_code
_entity_poly.pdbx_strand_id
1 'polypeptide(L)'
;MVKPSKEFEKKLELYIKLIEEKLQSIAAVPNSPDAMVCEAMKYSLLAGGKRIRPVITIACAELFGGNIDDAVTVGCALECIHTYSLIHDDLPCMDNDDLRRGKPTCHKVFPENIALLAGDALLNKAFEIMSDKDNFISLNERTMIELVRTLSQASGTKGMIGGQVIDLINEKRDDVDIQELILMHKKKTGALIEAAASLGCIIGGVIELSLIHISEPTRLLSI
;
A
#
# COMPACT_ATOMS: atom_id res chain seq x y z
N MET A 1 14.45 16.24 -18.82
CA MET A 1 13.45 15.21 -18.47
C MET A 1 12.78 14.75 -19.74
N VAL A 2 12.75 13.43 -20.01
CA VAL A 2 12.03 12.86 -21.15
C VAL A 2 10.53 12.97 -20.83
N LYS A 3 9.75 13.57 -21.74
CA LYS A 3 8.27 13.59 -21.59
C LYS A 3 7.73 12.17 -21.79
N PRO A 4 6.79 11.72 -20.97
CA PRO A 4 6.15 10.43 -21.15
C PRO A 4 5.43 10.38 -22.51
N SER A 5 5.29 9.19 -23.09
CA SER A 5 4.52 9.03 -24.31
C SER A 5 3.02 9.23 -24.03
N LYS A 6 2.26 9.72 -25.02
CA LYS A 6 0.80 9.85 -24.88
C LYS A 6 0.10 8.52 -24.58
N GLU A 7 0.66 7.41 -25.02
CA GLU A 7 0.16 6.06 -24.75
C GLU A 7 0.34 5.70 -23.27
N PHE A 8 1.52 6.00 -22.69
CA PHE A 8 1.78 5.83 -21.27
C PHE A 8 0.82 6.66 -20.42
N GLU A 9 0.62 7.93 -20.77
CA GLU A 9 -0.30 8.83 -20.04
C GLU A 9 -1.72 8.26 -20.03
N LYS A 10 -2.26 7.84 -21.18
CA LYS A 10 -3.59 7.23 -21.29
C LYS A 10 -3.72 5.94 -20.48
N LYS A 11 -2.67 5.11 -20.47
CA LYS A 11 -2.66 3.86 -19.71
C LYS A 11 -2.65 4.12 -18.20
N LEU A 12 -1.85 5.08 -17.76
CA LEU A 12 -1.80 5.52 -16.37
C LEU A 12 -3.15 6.09 -15.90
N GLU A 13 -3.79 6.92 -16.72
CA GLU A 13 -5.14 7.46 -16.44
C GLU A 13 -6.18 6.34 -16.29
N LEU A 14 -6.13 5.32 -17.17
CA LEU A 14 -7.00 4.16 -17.07
C LEU A 14 -6.80 3.39 -15.74
N TYR A 15 -5.55 3.10 -15.37
CA TYR A 15 -5.27 2.41 -14.11
C TYR A 15 -5.76 3.20 -12.91
N ILE A 16 -5.48 4.51 -12.87
CA ILE A 16 -5.94 5.38 -11.78
C ILE A 16 -7.47 5.36 -11.69
N LYS A 17 -8.16 5.42 -12.82
CA LYS A 17 -9.63 5.35 -12.85
C LYS A 17 -10.15 4.04 -12.25
N LEU A 18 -9.62 2.90 -12.67
CA LEU A 18 -10.01 1.58 -12.15
C LEU A 18 -9.75 1.46 -10.64
N ILE A 19 -8.61 1.97 -10.18
CA ILE A 19 -8.25 2.00 -8.76
C ILE A 19 -9.26 2.84 -7.97
N GLU A 20 -9.54 4.06 -8.41
CA GLU A 20 -10.46 4.97 -7.69
C GLU A 20 -11.89 4.40 -7.65
N GLU A 21 -12.38 3.81 -8.74
CA GLU A 21 -13.69 3.14 -8.76
C GLU A 21 -13.74 1.97 -7.76
N LYS A 22 -12.71 1.14 -7.69
CA LYS A 22 -12.63 0.03 -6.73
C LYS A 22 -12.50 0.53 -5.29
N LEU A 23 -11.69 1.55 -5.03
CA LEU A 23 -11.56 2.16 -3.71
C LEU A 23 -12.88 2.77 -3.21
N GLN A 24 -13.67 3.39 -4.09
CA GLN A 24 -15.02 3.87 -3.76
C GLN A 24 -15.93 2.74 -3.30
N SER A 25 -15.87 1.58 -3.96
CA SER A 25 -16.63 0.39 -3.58
C SER A 25 -16.19 -0.16 -2.21
N ILE A 26 -14.87 -0.25 -1.97
CA ILE A 26 -14.31 -0.71 -0.69
C ILE A 26 -14.69 0.23 0.46
N ALA A 27 -14.75 1.53 0.20
CA ALA A 27 -15.06 2.57 1.16
C ALA A 27 -16.57 2.80 1.35
N ALA A 28 -17.41 1.82 1.04
CA ALA A 28 -18.85 1.92 1.27
C ALA A 28 -19.15 2.04 2.77
N VAL A 29 -20.01 2.99 3.12
CA VAL A 29 -20.42 3.24 4.51
C VAL A 29 -21.77 2.59 4.75
N PRO A 30 -21.89 1.64 5.70
CA PRO A 30 -23.15 1.01 6.03
C PRO A 30 -24.06 1.97 6.82
N ASN A 31 -25.36 1.73 6.78
CA ASN A 31 -26.31 2.43 7.65
C ASN A 31 -26.42 1.64 8.97
N SER A 32 -25.45 1.80 9.85
CA SER A 32 -25.33 1.06 11.12
C SER A 32 -24.71 1.93 12.22
N PRO A 33 -24.84 1.58 13.50
CA PRO A 33 -24.29 2.35 14.62
C PRO A 33 -22.76 2.55 14.59
N ASP A 34 -22.03 1.66 13.92
CA ASP A 34 -20.58 1.69 13.73
C ASP A 34 -20.13 2.41 12.44
N ALA A 35 -21.04 3.07 11.73
CA ALA A 35 -20.77 3.79 10.49
C ALA A 35 -19.61 4.80 10.61
N MET A 36 -19.42 5.41 11.78
CA MET A 36 -18.38 6.43 12.00
C MET A 36 -16.98 5.92 11.69
N VAL A 37 -16.63 4.67 12.00
CA VAL A 37 -15.32 4.12 11.64
C VAL A 37 -15.18 3.95 10.13
N CYS A 38 -16.25 3.54 9.45
CA CYS A 38 -16.27 3.43 7.99
C CYS A 38 -16.18 4.81 7.31
N GLU A 39 -16.77 5.85 7.88
CA GLU A 39 -16.63 7.23 7.43
C GLU A 39 -15.17 7.72 7.56
N ALA A 40 -14.51 7.43 8.67
CA ALA A 40 -13.10 7.75 8.90
C ALA A 40 -12.17 6.99 7.95
N MET A 41 -12.42 5.70 7.70
CA MET A 41 -11.73 4.90 6.67
C MET A 41 -11.89 5.54 5.29
N LYS A 42 -13.12 5.83 4.90
CA LYS A 42 -13.46 6.46 3.62
C LYS A 42 -12.77 7.81 3.45
N TYR A 43 -12.81 8.66 4.48
CA TYR A 43 -12.16 9.97 4.48
C TYR A 43 -10.68 9.86 4.12
N SER A 44 -9.97 8.95 4.78
CA SER A 44 -8.54 8.77 4.59
C SER A 44 -8.20 8.05 3.28
N LEU A 45 -8.93 6.99 2.94
CA LEU A 45 -8.69 6.18 1.73
C LEU A 45 -8.93 6.99 0.45
N LEU A 46 -9.95 7.87 0.46
CA LEU A 46 -10.32 8.72 -0.68
C LEU A 46 -9.75 10.14 -0.58
N ALA A 47 -8.79 10.41 0.31
CA ALA A 47 -8.13 11.71 0.43
C ALA A 47 -7.28 12.09 -0.80
N GLY A 48 -7.20 11.21 -1.78
CA GLY A 48 -6.39 11.36 -3.00
C GLY A 48 -4.98 10.78 -2.84
N GLY A 49 -4.17 10.95 -3.87
CA GLY A 49 -2.80 10.45 -3.91
C GLY A 49 -2.39 10.01 -5.30
N LYS A 50 -1.10 9.71 -5.49
CA LYS A 50 -0.55 9.29 -6.79
C LYS A 50 -0.87 7.83 -7.14
N ARG A 51 -1.40 7.04 -6.20
CA ARG A 51 -1.73 5.61 -6.35
C ARG A 51 -0.58 4.78 -6.96
N ILE A 52 0.66 5.11 -6.63
CA ILE A 52 1.84 4.48 -7.24
C ILE A 52 1.86 2.97 -7.00
N ARG A 53 1.54 2.52 -5.77
CA ARG A 53 1.58 1.11 -5.40
C ARG A 53 0.58 0.26 -6.20
N PRO A 54 -0.72 0.60 -6.23
CA PRO A 54 -1.68 -0.11 -7.08
C PRO A 54 -1.30 -0.05 -8.57
N VAL A 55 -0.80 1.08 -9.07
CA VAL A 55 -0.35 1.22 -10.46
C VAL A 55 0.78 0.25 -10.79
N ILE A 56 1.78 0.11 -9.90
CA ILE A 56 2.87 -0.85 -10.07
C ILE A 56 2.31 -2.29 -10.08
N THR A 57 1.40 -2.62 -9.16
CA THR A 57 0.78 -3.96 -9.10
C THR A 57 0.09 -4.30 -10.42
N ILE A 58 -0.73 -3.39 -10.95
CA ILE A 58 -1.45 -3.60 -12.23
C ILE A 58 -0.47 -3.72 -13.39
N ALA A 59 0.53 -2.82 -13.47
CA ALA A 59 1.50 -2.82 -14.56
C ALA A 59 2.33 -4.12 -14.59
N CYS A 60 2.76 -4.60 -13.42
CA CYS A 60 3.48 -5.88 -13.33
C CYS A 60 2.58 -7.07 -13.67
N ALA A 61 1.33 -7.09 -13.21
CA ALA A 61 0.39 -8.16 -13.55
C ALA A 61 0.14 -8.22 -15.06
N GLU A 62 -0.13 -7.08 -15.70
CA GLU A 62 -0.36 -7.00 -17.14
C GLU A 62 0.86 -7.42 -17.94
N LEU A 63 2.07 -7.02 -17.50
CA LEU A 63 3.33 -7.40 -18.18
C LEU A 63 3.51 -8.93 -18.28
N PHE A 64 3.01 -9.67 -17.29
CA PHE A 64 3.08 -11.13 -17.24
C PHE A 64 1.74 -11.82 -17.61
N GLY A 65 0.80 -11.10 -18.19
CA GLY A 65 -0.47 -11.66 -18.68
C GLY A 65 -1.49 -12.00 -17.62
N GLY A 66 -1.35 -11.43 -16.40
CA GLY A 66 -2.30 -11.56 -15.30
C GLY A 66 -3.61 -10.80 -15.55
N ASN A 67 -4.66 -11.18 -14.83
CA ASN A 67 -5.96 -10.51 -14.90
C ASN A 67 -5.89 -9.11 -14.26
N ILE A 68 -6.36 -8.09 -14.99
CA ILE A 68 -6.29 -6.70 -14.54
C ILE A 68 -7.24 -6.42 -13.36
N ASP A 69 -8.44 -7.01 -13.35
CA ASP A 69 -9.41 -6.79 -12.27
C ASP A 69 -8.92 -7.40 -10.96
N ASP A 70 -8.28 -8.58 -11.02
CA ASP A 70 -7.61 -9.20 -9.88
C ASP A 70 -6.47 -8.31 -9.38
N ALA A 71 -5.67 -7.75 -10.29
CA ALA A 71 -4.58 -6.83 -9.94
C ALA A 71 -5.07 -5.51 -9.34
N VAL A 72 -6.18 -4.96 -9.81
CA VAL A 72 -6.84 -3.78 -9.21
C VAL A 72 -7.28 -4.10 -7.79
N THR A 73 -7.90 -5.27 -7.57
CA THR A 73 -8.37 -5.71 -6.25
C THR A 73 -7.21 -5.83 -5.26
N VAL A 74 -6.13 -6.52 -5.64
CA VAL A 74 -4.92 -6.67 -4.81
C VAL A 74 -4.21 -5.33 -4.60
N GLY A 75 -4.11 -4.50 -5.63
CA GLY A 75 -3.55 -3.16 -5.53
C GLY A 75 -4.33 -2.27 -4.55
N CYS A 76 -5.66 -2.37 -4.53
CA CYS A 76 -6.50 -1.65 -3.57
C CYS A 76 -6.34 -2.18 -2.15
N ALA A 77 -6.16 -3.48 -1.95
CA ALA A 77 -5.82 -4.04 -0.64
C ALA A 77 -4.47 -3.49 -0.14
N LEU A 78 -3.46 -3.41 -1.01
CA LEU A 78 -2.17 -2.78 -0.69
C LEU A 78 -2.32 -1.27 -0.37
N GLU A 79 -3.23 -0.55 -1.03
CA GLU A 79 -3.51 0.86 -0.72
C GLU A 79 -4.23 1.02 0.63
N CYS A 80 -5.06 0.05 1.06
CA CYS A 80 -5.59 0.01 2.42
C CYS A 80 -4.46 -0.10 3.46
N ILE A 81 -3.47 -0.97 3.22
CA ILE A 81 -2.26 -1.09 4.05
C ILE A 81 -1.50 0.24 4.10
N HIS A 82 -1.29 0.87 2.97
CA HIS A 82 -0.61 2.17 2.94
C HIS A 82 -1.41 3.25 3.67
N THR A 83 -2.73 3.26 3.53
CA THR A 83 -3.58 4.29 4.15
C THR A 83 -3.65 4.14 5.65
N TYR A 84 -3.75 2.91 6.19
CA TYR A 84 -3.74 2.71 7.63
C TYR A 84 -2.43 3.23 8.24
N SER A 85 -1.30 2.98 7.59
CA SER A 85 -0.02 3.43 8.11
C SER A 85 0.08 4.95 8.19
N LEU A 86 -0.53 5.66 7.23
CA LEU A 86 -0.60 7.12 7.26
C LEU A 86 -1.52 7.64 8.36
N ILE A 87 -2.68 6.98 8.61
CA ILE A 87 -3.57 7.36 9.71
C ILE A 87 -2.84 7.23 11.04
N HIS A 88 -2.15 6.10 11.26
CA HIS A 88 -1.44 5.83 12.51
C HIS A 88 -0.22 6.74 12.69
N ASP A 89 0.54 7.01 11.61
CA ASP A 89 1.66 7.96 11.65
C ASP A 89 1.21 9.36 12.10
N ASP A 90 0.04 9.81 11.64
CA ASP A 90 -0.49 11.14 11.95
C ASP A 90 -1.01 11.28 13.40
N LEU A 91 -1.21 10.19 14.16
CA LEU A 91 -1.78 10.24 15.51
C LEU A 91 -0.93 11.06 16.49
N PRO A 92 -1.54 11.66 17.54
CA PRO A 92 -0.81 12.43 18.55
C PRO A 92 0.30 11.68 19.28
N CYS A 93 0.21 10.35 19.36
CA CYS A 93 1.26 9.50 19.95
C CYS A 93 2.40 9.14 18.99
N MET A 94 2.32 9.58 17.72
CA MET A 94 3.29 9.37 16.67
C MET A 94 3.81 10.74 16.17
N ASP A 95 3.65 11.09 14.89
CA ASP A 95 4.16 12.35 14.33
C ASP A 95 3.31 13.58 14.72
N ASN A 96 2.08 13.36 15.19
CA ASN A 96 1.11 14.40 15.56
C ASN A 96 0.88 15.44 14.47
N ASP A 97 0.75 14.99 13.22
CA ASP A 97 0.56 15.86 12.07
C ASP A 97 -0.86 16.39 11.98
N ASP A 98 -1.01 17.71 11.78
CA ASP A 98 -2.31 18.35 11.59
C ASP A 98 -2.85 18.21 10.15
N LEU A 99 -1.95 18.13 9.18
CA LEU A 99 -2.28 18.13 7.76
C LEU A 99 -1.55 17.02 7.00
N ARG A 100 -2.27 16.32 6.12
CA ARG A 100 -1.72 15.40 5.13
C ARG A 100 -2.25 15.70 3.74
N ARG A 101 -1.33 15.90 2.78
CA ARG A 101 -1.68 16.28 1.40
C ARG A 101 -2.57 17.55 1.32
N GLY A 102 -2.36 18.49 2.25
CA GLY A 102 -3.11 19.74 2.34
C GLY A 102 -4.53 19.63 2.93
N LYS A 103 -4.91 18.45 3.44
CA LYS A 103 -6.18 18.22 4.16
C LYS A 103 -5.89 17.91 5.63
N PRO A 104 -6.84 18.21 6.55
CA PRO A 104 -6.72 17.78 7.94
C PRO A 104 -6.54 16.27 8.03
N THR A 105 -5.70 15.82 8.98
CA THR A 105 -5.48 14.40 9.26
C THR A 105 -6.72 13.77 9.87
N CYS A 106 -6.79 12.43 9.86
CA CYS A 106 -7.98 11.69 10.31
C CYS A 106 -8.38 12.07 11.74
N HIS A 107 -7.42 12.15 12.67
CA HIS A 107 -7.65 12.48 14.08
C HIS A 107 -8.02 13.97 14.32
N LYS A 108 -7.90 14.82 13.31
CA LYS A 108 -8.40 16.23 13.36
C LYS A 108 -9.83 16.35 12.89
N VAL A 109 -10.35 15.38 12.14
CA VAL A 109 -11.74 15.35 11.62
C VAL A 109 -12.62 14.44 12.45
N PHE A 110 -12.07 13.32 12.93
CA PHE A 110 -12.74 12.33 13.78
C PHE A 110 -12.07 12.28 15.15
N PRO A 111 -12.76 11.78 16.20
CA PRO A 111 -12.13 11.51 17.49
C PRO A 111 -10.91 10.61 17.34
N GLU A 112 -9.86 10.82 18.15
CA GLU A 112 -8.60 10.09 18.07
C GLU A 112 -8.77 8.56 18.15
N ASN A 113 -9.65 8.08 19.04
CA ASN A 113 -9.97 6.66 19.16
C ASN A 113 -10.64 6.11 17.88
N ILE A 114 -11.44 6.91 17.19
CA ILE A 114 -12.05 6.51 15.90
C ILE A 114 -10.98 6.50 14.80
N ALA A 115 -10.06 7.46 14.78
CA ALA A 115 -8.95 7.46 13.84
C ALA A 115 -8.04 6.23 14.04
N LEU A 116 -7.74 5.87 15.30
CA LEU A 116 -7.01 4.64 15.62
C LEU A 116 -7.71 3.41 15.06
N LEU A 117 -9.01 3.26 15.38
CA LEU A 117 -9.82 2.12 14.91
C LEU A 117 -9.99 2.11 13.38
N ALA A 118 -10.01 3.26 12.71
CA ALA A 118 -10.06 3.33 11.25
C ALA A 118 -8.76 2.79 10.62
N GLY A 119 -7.61 3.04 11.23
CA GLY A 119 -6.35 2.42 10.84
C GLY A 119 -6.39 0.89 10.99
N ASP A 120 -6.80 0.39 12.15
CA ASP A 120 -6.94 -1.05 12.40
C ASP A 120 -7.93 -1.70 11.42
N ALA A 121 -9.05 -1.04 11.15
CA ALA A 121 -10.07 -1.53 10.24
C ALA A 121 -9.57 -1.59 8.78
N LEU A 122 -8.78 -0.61 8.32
CA LEU A 122 -8.15 -0.65 6.99
C LEU A 122 -7.08 -1.74 6.89
N LEU A 123 -6.28 -1.95 7.94
CA LEU A 123 -5.32 -3.04 8.00
C LEU A 123 -6.04 -4.39 7.86
N ASN A 124 -7.10 -4.61 8.65
CA ASN A 124 -7.91 -5.84 8.57
C ASN A 124 -8.60 -5.98 7.21
N LYS A 125 -9.16 -4.88 6.68
CA LYS A 125 -9.85 -4.85 5.37
C LYS A 125 -8.99 -5.31 4.22
N ALA A 126 -7.69 -5.00 4.25
CA ALA A 126 -6.76 -5.47 3.23
C ALA A 126 -6.73 -7.01 3.18
N PHE A 127 -6.65 -7.67 4.33
CA PHE A 127 -6.62 -9.13 4.40
C PHE A 127 -7.99 -9.76 4.18
N GLU A 128 -9.07 -9.11 4.59
CA GLU A 128 -10.45 -9.52 4.26
C GLU A 128 -10.62 -9.57 2.73
N ILE A 129 -10.23 -8.51 2.00
CA ILE A 129 -10.30 -8.47 0.53
C ILE A 129 -9.48 -9.61 -0.09
N MET A 130 -8.26 -9.84 0.38
CA MET A 130 -7.34 -10.81 -0.21
C MET A 130 -7.64 -12.27 0.13
N SER A 131 -8.41 -12.53 1.19
CA SER A 131 -8.80 -13.87 1.62
C SER A 131 -10.16 -14.32 1.08
N ASP A 132 -10.96 -13.41 0.56
CA ASP A 132 -12.25 -13.70 -0.02
C ASP A 132 -12.12 -14.05 -1.52
N LYS A 133 -12.41 -15.30 -1.87
CA LYS A 133 -12.30 -15.81 -3.24
C LYS A 133 -13.27 -15.13 -4.19
N ASP A 134 -14.43 -14.68 -3.71
CA ASP A 134 -15.45 -14.03 -4.54
C ASP A 134 -14.99 -12.66 -5.07
N ASN A 135 -13.92 -12.11 -4.50
CA ASN A 135 -13.27 -10.90 -4.99
C ASN A 135 -12.38 -11.10 -6.23
N PHE A 136 -12.15 -12.35 -6.65
CA PHE A 136 -11.19 -12.69 -7.71
C PHE A 136 -11.82 -13.50 -8.84
N ILE A 137 -11.40 -13.22 -10.06
CA ILE A 137 -11.90 -13.85 -11.29
C ILE A 137 -11.05 -15.08 -11.65
N SER A 138 -9.73 -14.97 -11.56
CA SER A 138 -8.80 -15.95 -12.12
C SER A 138 -7.87 -16.62 -11.10
N LEU A 139 -7.80 -16.11 -9.86
CA LEU A 139 -6.88 -16.59 -8.86
C LEU A 139 -7.37 -17.89 -8.20
N ASN A 140 -6.46 -18.84 -7.99
CA ASN A 140 -6.70 -20.01 -7.16
C ASN A 140 -6.26 -19.77 -5.71
N GLU A 141 -6.68 -20.65 -4.81
CA GLU A 141 -6.44 -20.52 -3.38
C GLU A 141 -4.95 -20.49 -3.04
N ARG A 142 -4.12 -21.24 -3.74
CA ARG A 142 -2.65 -21.26 -3.53
C ARG A 142 -2.05 -19.88 -3.86
N THR A 143 -2.46 -19.27 -4.97
CA THR A 143 -2.02 -17.94 -5.37
C THR A 143 -2.49 -16.90 -4.36
N MET A 144 -3.74 -16.98 -3.88
CA MET A 144 -4.28 -16.08 -2.86
C MET A 144 -3.48 -16.16 -1.55
N ILE A 145 -3.13 -17.35 -1.09
CA ILE A 145 -2.30 -17.54 0.11
C ILE A 145 -0.92 -16.88 -0.09
N GLU A 146 -0.32 -17.01 -1.27
CA GLU A 146 0.97 -16.40 -1.57
C GLU A 146 0.90 -14.86 -1.60
N LEU A 147 -0.18 -14.29 -2.15
CA LEU A 147 -0.43 -12.85 -2.12
C LEU A 147 -0.59 -12.33 -0.69
N VAL A 148 -1.41 -13.01 0.13
CA VAL A 148 -1.59 -12.69 1.56
C VAL A 148 -0.25 -12.77 2.31
N ARG A 149 0.54 -13.82 2.08
CA ARG A 149 1.87 -14.00 2.68
C ARG A 149 2.81 -12.83 2.31
N THR A 150 2.87 -12.48 1.03
CA THR A 150 3.72 -11.41 0.52
C THR A 150 3.35 -10.07 1.16
N LEU A 151 2.06 -9.72 1.18
CA LEU A 151 1.59 -8.46 1.77
C LEU A 151 1.83 -8.42 3.27
N SER A 152 1.54 -9.49 4.00
CA SER A 152 1.70 -9.55 5.46
C SER A 152 3.18 -9.42 5.89
N GLN A 153 4.10 -10.01 5.14
CA GLN A 153 5.53 -9.86 5.41
C GLN A 153 6.04 -8.44 5.14
N ALA A 154 5.59 -7.83 4.02
CA ALA A 154 6.01 -6.48 3.64
C ALA A 154 5.43 -5.40 4.56
N SER A 155 4.22 -5.57 5.08
CA SER A 155 3.60 -4.64 6.04
C SER A 155 4.04 -4.87 7.49
N GLY A 156 4.52 -6.05 7.82
CA GLY A 156 4.83 -6.50 9.19
C GLY A 156 6.16 -5.96 9.74
N THR A 157 6.61 -6.60 10.84
CA THR A 157 7.83 -6.23 11.59
C THR A 157 9.12 -6.38 10.76
N LYS A 158 9.12 -7.27 9.76
CA LYS A 158 10.25 -7.40 8.82
C LYS A 158 10.28 -6.31 7.75
N GLY A 159 9.15 -5.66 7.50
CA GLY A 159 8.94 -4.61 6.50
C GLY A 159 8.57 -3.26 7.14
N MET A 160 7.45 -2.70 6.69
CA MET A 160 7.02 -1.32 6.98
C MET A 160 6.94 -1.00 8.47
N ILE A 161 6.30 -1.84 9.29
CA ILE A 161 6.21 -1.60 10.75
C ILE A 161 7.60 -1.59 11.38
N GLY A 162 8.48 -2.52 10.98
CA GLY A 162 9.87 -2.52 11.46
C GLY A 162 10.64 -1.28 11.04
N GLY A 163 10.37 -0.75 9.85
CA GLY A 163 10.93 0.52 9.37
C GLY A 163 10.45 1.72 10.19
N GLN A 164 9.17 1.75 10.55
CA GLN A 164 8.60 2.79 11.40
C GLN A 164 9.22 2.80 12.82
N VAL A 165 9.47 1.62 13.39
CA VAL A 165 10.16 1.54 14.68
C VAL A 165 11.58 2.13 14.61
N ILE A 166 12.32 1.84 13.54
CA ILE A 166 13.67 2.40 13.33
C ILE A 166 13.59 3.93 13.20
N ASP A 167 12.60 4.44 12.48
CA ASP A 167 12.37 5.88 12.30
C ASP A 167 12.18 6.59 13.63
N LEU A 168 11.23 6.12 14.44
CA LEU A 168 10.96 6.67 15.79
C LEU A 168 12.16 6.59 16.77
N ILE A 169 13.02 5.58 16.62
CA ILE A 169 14.25 5.48 17.38
C ILE A 169 15.25 6.53 16.91
N ASN A 170 15.38 6.68 15.60
CA ASN A 170 16.35 7.57 14.98
C ASN A 170 16.03 9.06 15.21
N GLU A 171 14.75 9.44 15.28
CA GLU A 171 14.32 10.81 15.61
C GLU A 171 14.88 11.34 16.94
N LYS A 172 15.23 10.44 17.86
CA LYS A 172 15.75 10.77 19.20
C LYS A 172 17.27 10.71 19.28
N ARG A 173 17.97 10.56 18.15
CA ARG A 173 19.40 10.33 18.08
C ARG A 173 20.07 11.31 17.10
N ASP A 174 21.24 11.82 17.50
CA ASP A 174 22.10 12.68 16.66
C ASP A 174 23.22 11.91 15.95
N ASP A 175 23.37 10.59 16.24
CA ASP A 175 24.46 9.73 15.79
C ASP A 175 24.02 8.66 14.77
N VAL A 176 22.93 8.89 14.06
CA VAL A 176 22.38 7.95 13.07
C VAL A 176 23.33 7.85 11.86
N ASP A 177 23.82 6.65 11.59
CA ASP A 177 24.67 6.43 10.43
C ASP A 177 23.87 6.24 9.11
N ILE A 178 24.58 6.35 7.98
CA ILE A 178 23.94 6.24 6.65
C ILE A 178 23.34 4.85 6.39
N GLN A 179 23.90 3.78 6.96
CA GLN A 179 23.41 2.42 6.76
C GLN A 179 22.09 2.19 7.52
N GLU A 180 21.98 2.74 8.74
CA GLU A 180 20.74 2.73 9.51
C GLU A 180 19.63 3.51 8.77
N LEU A 181 19.96 4.67 8.18
CA LEU A 181 19.03 5.47 7.40
C LEU A 181 18.56 4.73 6.12
N ILE A 182 19.48 4.11 5.39
CA ILE A 182 19.17 3.29 4.23
C ILE A 182 18.27 2.11 4.62
N LEU A 183 18.57 1.42 5.72
CA LEU A 183 17.76 0.31 6.23
C LEU A 183 16.34 0.77 6.59
N MET A 184 16.22 1.89 7.29
CA MET A 184 14.94 2.50 7.64
C MET A 184 14.11 2.79 6.38
N HIS A 185 14.66 3.49 5.39
CA HIS A 185 13.95 3.80 4.14
C HIS A 185 13.59 2.55 3.35
N LYS A 186 14.49 1.56 3.28
CA LYS A 186 14.22 0.28 2.62
C LYS A 186 13.03 -0.44 3.26
N LYS A 187 12.93 -0.42 4.59
CA LYS A 187 11.82 -1.04 5.32
C LYS A 187 10.56 -0.18 5.31
N LYS A 188 10.62 1.07 5.78
CA LYS A 188 9.44 1.94 5.94
C LYS A 188 8.73 2.20 4.61
N THR A 189 9.49 2.40 3.53
CA THR A 189 8.95 2.78 2.22
C THR A 189 9.15 1.71 1.16
N GLY A 190 10.36 1.15 1.06
CA GLY A 190 10.76 0.20 0.01
C GLY A 190 9.95 -1.08 0.05
N ALA A 191 9.72 -1.66 1.23
CA ALA A 191 9.05 -2.95 1.39
C ALA A 191 7.67 -3.01 0.71
N LEU A 192 6.84 -1.96 0.83
CA LEU A 192 5.53 -1.92 0.17
C LEU A 192 5.63 -1.66 -1.35
N ILE A 193 6.69 -1.00 -1.83
CA ILE A 193 6.92 -0.81 -3.26
C ILE A 193 7.39 -2.13 -3.89
N GLU A 194 8.30 -2.84 -3.25
CA GLU A 194 8.74 -4.19 -3.65
C GLU A 194 7.56 -5.17 -3.63
N ALA A 195 6.71 -5.11 -2.59
CA ALA A 195 5.50 -5.91 -2.52
C ALA A 195 4.54 -5.61 -3.68
N ALA A 196 4.36 -4.34 -4.07
CA ALA A 196 3.51 -3.97 -5.20
C ALA A 196 3.93 -4.67 -6.50
N ALA A 197 5.23 -4.67 -6.81
CA ALA A 197 5.76 -5.37 -7.97
C ALA A 197 5.60 -6.89 -7.85
N SER A 198 5.93 -7.46 -6.67
CA SER A 198 5.83 -8.89 -6.41
C SER A 198 4.41 -9.41 -6.55
N LEU A 199 3.44 -8.69 -5.95
CA LEU A 199 2.03 -9.04 -6.03
C LEU A 199 1.54 -9.07 -7.48
N GLY A 200 1.93 -8.09 -8.29
CA GLY A 200 1.61 -8.09 -9.72
C GLY A 200 2.21 -9.29 -10.46
N CYS A 201 3.48 -9.61 -10.21
CA CYS A 201 4.14 -10.77 -10.79
C CYS A 201 3.48 -12.09 -10.40
N ILE A 202 3.08 -12.26 -9.14
CA ILE A 202 2.38 -13.45 -8.65
C ILE A 202 1.03 -13.62 -9.37
N ILE A 203 0.27 -12.53 -9.58
CA ILE A 203 -0.98 -12.54 -10.34
C ILE A 203 -0.72 -12.96 -11.80
N GLY A 204 0.40 -12.55 -12.40
CA GLY A 204 0.84 -12.96 -13.72
C GLY A 204 1.40 -14.39 -13.80
N GLY A 205 1.36 -15.17 -12.70
CA GLY A 205 1.81 -16.57 -12.67
C GLY A 205 3.31 -16.76 -12.48
N VAL A 206 4.05 -15.69 -12.17
CA VAL A 206 5.49 -15.77 -11.91
C VAL A 206 5.71 -16.17 -10.45
N ILE A 207 5.91 -17.46 -10.19
CA ILE A 207 6.02 -18.04 -8.83
C ILE A 207 7.47 -18.01 -8.29
N GLU A 208 8.46 -18.00 -9.16
CA GLU A 208 9.88 -17.90 -8.80
C GLU A 208 10.52 -16.64 -9.39
N LEU A 209 10.25 -15.51 -8.79
CA LEU A 209 11.11 -14.35 -8.99
C LEU A 209 12.15 -14.34 -7.88
N SER A 210 13.38 -14.51 -8.26
CA SER A 210 14.52 -13.97 -7.56
C SER A 210 14.42 -12.44 -7.64
N LEU A 211 13.51 -11.85 -6.85
CA LEU A 211 13.26 -10.41 -6.76
C LEU A 211 14.51 -9.63 -6.32
N ILE A 212 15.54 -10.33 -5.87
CA ILE A 212 16.89 -9.81 -5.58
C ILE A 212 17.46 -9.06 -6.80
N HIS A 213 17.09 -9.44 -8.02
CA HIS A 213 17.59 -8.79 -9.25
C HIS A 213 16.79 -7.52 -9.62
N ILE A 214 15.58 -7.32 -9.09
CA ILE A 214 14.78 -6.12 -9.33
C ILE A 214 15.10 -5.04 -8.29
N SER A 215 15.45 -5.42 -7.06
CA SER A 215 15.72 -4.50 -5.96
C SER A 215 17.19 -4.00 -5.89
N GLU A 216 18.11 -4.55 -6.68
CA GLU A 216 19.51 -4.10 -6.77
C GLU A 216 19.92 -3.61 -8.17
N PRO A 217 19.31 -2.56 -8.73
CA PRO A 217 19.76 -2.01 -10.02
C PRO A 217 21.13 -1.29 -9.92
N THR A 218 21.65 -1.09 -8.71
CA THR A 218 22.86 -0.28 -8.46
C THR A 218 24.17 -1.07 -8.48
N ARG A 219 24.15 -2.40 -8.56
CA ARG A 219 25.39 -3.18 -8.62
C ARG A 219 26.07 -3.22 -9.99
N LEU A 220 25.42 -2.71 -11.04
CA LEU A 220 25.95 -2.69 -12.42
C LEU A 220 26.68 -1.40 -12.81
N LEU A 221 26.85 -0.45 -11.91
CA LEU A 221 27.55 0.82 -12.18
C LEU A 221 28.89 0.99 -11.45
N SER A 222 29.46 -0.08 -10.94
CA SER A 222 30.81 -0.09 -10.38
C SER A 222 31.73 -1.04 -11.17
N ILE A 223 31.96 -0.70 -12.43
CA ILE A 223 33.14 -1.10 -13.21
C ILE A 223 33.70 0.14 -13.87
#